data_0b53358991f3cb7b8a1390709b1181c2
#
_entry.id   0b53358991f3cb7b8a1390709b1181c2
#
_cell.length_a   1.000
_cell.length_b   1.000
_cell.length_c   1.000
_cell.angle_alpha   90.00
_cell.angle_beta   90.00
_cell.angle_gamma   90.00
#
_symmetry.space_group_name_H-M   'P 1'
#
loop_
_entity.id
_entity.type
_entity.pdbx_description
1 polymer ?
#
loop_
_entity_poly.entity_id
_entity_poly.type
_entity_poly.pdbx_seq_one_letter_code
_entity_poly.pdbx_strand_id
1 'polypeptide(L)'
;MIGDNDGMPIRSLSPNQAHARQRAGAFLVDVRAAHERALGMAEDALGIVREDLQADPATHLPDLDGEVLLICQRGARSLQVAEVLAARGYRNLWSVEGGTDAWDAAGLPMQRADVDADFSERYSRHLRLPDVGLDGQKRLEASRVLLVGAGGLGSPAAYYLAAAGVGTLRLADDDIVDRSNLQRQILHTEARIGTPKVESAAVALSALNPRTR
;
A
#
# COMPACT_ATOMS: atom_id res chain seq x y z
N MET A 1 43.72 20.79 -12.98
CA MET A 1 43.32 19.53 -13.65
C MET A 1 42.02 19.10 -13.05
N ILE A 2 40.93 19.42 -13.71
CA ILE A 2 39.56 18.98 -13.32
C ILE A 2 39.48 17.60 -13.92
N GLY A 3 39.48 16.56 -13.06
CA GLY A 3 39.28 15.19 -13.50
C GLY A 3 37.87 15.03 -14.06
N ASP A 4 37.78 14.66 -15.34
CA ASP A 4 36.56 14.18 -15.96
C ASP A 4 36.09 12.93 -15.17
N ASN A 5 35.07 13.12 -14.35
CA ASN A 5 34.33 12.02 -13.75
C ASN A 5 33.33 11.55 -14.82
N ASP A 6 33.87 10.78 -15.78
CA ASP A 6 33.05 10.03 -16.72
C ASP A 6 32.23 9.04 -15.91
N GLY A 7 31.05 9.49 -15.46
CA GLY A 7 30.12 8.68 -14.70
C GLY A 7 29.78 7.45 -15.51
N MET A 8 30.34 6.30 -15.14
CA MET A 8 29.90 5.04 -15.73
C MET A 8 28.36 4.95 -15.60
N PRO A 9 27.68 4.71 -16.72
CA PRO A 9 26.20 4.59 -16.65
C PRO A 9 25.85 3.50 -15.65
N ILE A 10 24.89 3.81 -14.76
CA ILE A 10 24.40 2.82 -13.81
C ILE A 10 23.88 1.62 -14.59
N ARG A 11 24.35 0.44 -14.22
CA ARG A 11 23.98 -0.81 -14.87
C ARG A 11 22.61 -1.24 -14.41
N SER A 12 21.82 -1.81 -15.33
CA SER A 12 20.53 -2.40 -15.03
C SER A 12 20.57 -3.92 -15.15
N LEU A 13 19.72 -4.59 -14.38
CA LEU A 13 19.54 -6.04 -14.40
C LEU A 13 18.06 -6.37 -14.55
N SER A 14 17.76 -7.41 -15.31
CA SER A 14 16.42 -8.01 -15.25
C SER A 14 16.16 -8.61 -13.86
N PRO A 15 14.90 -8.77 -13.44
CA PRO A 15 14.56 -9.39 -12.15
C PRO A 15 15.22 -10.77 -11.93
N ASN A 16 15.23 -11.62 -12.96
CA ASN A 16 15.87 -12.94 -12.87
C ASN A 16 17.39 -12.88 -12.67
N GLN A 17 18.06 -11.94 -13.33
CA GLN A 17 19.51 -11.73 -13.14
C GLN A 17 19.80 -11.18 -11.74
N ALA A 18 18.97 -10.23 -11.26
CA ALA A 18 19.10 -9.68 -9.92
C ALA A 18 18.88 -10.76 -8.85
N HIS A 19 17.85 -11.60 -8.99
CA HIS A 19 17.61 -12.72 -8.08
C HIS A 19 18.79 -13.72 -8.06
N ALA A 20 19.33 -14.06 -9.22
CA ALA A 20 20.50 -14.94 -9.27
C ALA A 20 21.72 -14.36 -8.52
N ARG A 21 21.96 -13.05 -8.64
CA ARG A 21 23.03 -12.35 -7.91
C ARG A 21 22.78 -12.24 -6.42
N GLN A 22 21.54 -11.96 -6.02
CA GLN A 22 21.12 -11.98 -4.62
C GLN A 22 21.40 -13.35 -3.99
N ARG A 23 21.04 -14.43 -4.69
CA ARG A 23 21.33 -15.82 -4.26
C ARG A 23 22.82 -16.12 -4.18
N ALA A 24 23.65 -15.39 -4.93
CA ALA A 24 25.11 -15.49 -4.89
C ALA A 24 25.76 -14.58 -3.83
N GLY A 25 24.97 -13.82 -3.05
CA GLY A 25 25.44 -13.01 -1.94
C GLY A 25 25.41 -11.49 -2.15
N ALA A 26 24.88 -11.00 -3.28
CA ALA A 26 24.68 -9.56 -3.46
C ALA A 26 23.56 -9.03 -2.58
N PHE A 27 23.72 -7.80 -2.07
CA PHE A 27 22.69 -7.14 -1.25
C PHE A 27 21.56 -6.59 -2.12
N LEU A 28 20.35 -7.11 -1.98
CA LEU A 28 19.15 -6.52 -2.59
C LEU A 28 18.52 -5.53 -1.61
N VAL A 29 18.42 -4.26 -2.00
CA VAL A 29 17.91 -3.16 -1.18
C VAL A 29 16.63 -2.59 -1.80
N ASP A 30 15.52 -2.71 -1.10
CA ASP A 30 14.24 -2.10 -1.48
C ASP A 30 14.16 -0.67 -0.89
N VAL A 31 14.28 0.31 -1.79
CA VAL A 31 14.33 1.74 -1.45
C VAL A 31 12.96 2.40 -1.32
N ARG A 32 11.87 1.62 -1.34
CA ARG A 32 10.52 2.12 -1.16
C ARG A 32 10.23 2.50 0.30
N ALA A 33 9.21 3.33 0.49
CA ALA A 33 8.73 3.66 1.83
C ALA A 33 8.19 2.41 2.58
N ALA A 34 8.20 2.44 3.91
CA ALA A 34 7.78 1.30 4.73
C ALA A 34 6.35 0.83 4.43
N HIS A 35 5.40 1.76 4.23
CA HIS A 35 4.02 1.43 3.90
C HIS A 35 3.86 0.76 2.51
N GLU A 36 4.74 1.05 1.54
CA GLU A 36 4.76 0.37 0.24
C GLU A 36 5.27 -1.06 0.38
N ARG A 37 6.34 -1.27 1.18
CA ARG A 37 6.93 -2.58 1.45
C ARG A 37 6.03 -3.49 2.26
N ALA A 38 5.20 -2.91 3.15
CA ALA A 38 4.27 -3.66 3.99
C ALA A 38 3.25 -4.50 3.19
N LEU A 39 3.01 -4.16 1.92
CA LEU A 39 2.14 -4.94 1.03
C LEU A 39 2.85 -6.13 0.38
N GLY A 40 4.14 -6.05 0.29
CA GLY A 40 5.01 -7.06 -0.29
C GLY A 40 6.32 -6.47 -0.79
N MET A 41 7.39 -7.21 -0.58
CA MET A 41 8.74 -6.89 -1.07
C MET A 41 9.42 -8.16 -1.58
N ALA A 42 10.47 -8.03 -2.38
CA ALA A 42 11.26 -9.18 -2.78
C ALA A 42 11.79 -9.90 -1.52
N GLU A 43 11.71 -11.22 -1.52
CA GLU A 43 12.17 -12.03 -0.39
C GLU A 43 13.65 -11.74 -0.09
N ASP A 44 14.01 -11.69 1.19
CA ASP A 44 15.36 -11.36 1.68
C ASP A 44 15.92 -10.00 1.25
N ALA A 45 15.10 -9.11 0.70
CA ALA A 45 15.54 -7.74 0.43
C ALA A 45 15.64 -6.93 1.74
N LEU A 46 16.67 -6.07 1.83
CA LEU A 46 16.79 -5.10 2.91
C LEU A 46 15.89 -3.90 2.63
N GLY A 47 14.97 -3.62 3.53
CA GLY A 47 14.08 -2.47 3.39
C GLY A 47 14.71 -1.20 3.95
N ILE A 48 15.30 -0.35 3.12
CA ILE A 48 15.91 0.93 3.52
C ILE A 48 15.25 2.04 2.69
N VAL A 49 14.59 2.98 3.37
CA VAL A 49 13.96 4.11 2.68
C VAL A 49 15.03 4.93 1.95
N ARG A 50 14.75 5.35 0.72
CA ARG A 50 15.73 6.06 -0.12
C ARG A 50 16.33 7.28 0.56
N GLU A 51 15.53 8.01 1.33
CA GLU A 51 15.94 9.20 2.08
C GLU A 51 17.04 8.86 3.10
N ASP A 52 16.87 7.79 3.87
CA ASP A 52 17.83 7.33 4.87
C ASP A 52 19.10 6.80 4.20
N LEU A 53 18.93 5.99 3.15
CA LEU A 53 20.05 5.44 2.39
C LEU A 53 20.88 6.53 1.71
N GLN A 54 20.22 7.58 1.21
CA GLN A 54 20.91 8.74 0.63
C GLN A 54 21.53 9.66 1.68
N ALA A 55 20.96 9.77 2.87
CA ALA A 55 21.52 10.60 3.95
C ALA A 55 22.80 10.00 4.53
N ASP A 56 22.76 8.74 4.90
CA ASP A 56 23.89 8.02 5.51
C ASP A 56 24.05 6.60 4.92
N PRO A 57 24.57 6.46 3.70
CA PRO A 57 24.74 5.15 3.08
C PRO A 57 25.75 4.26 3.81
N ALA A 58 26.77 4.83 4.48
CA ALA A 58 27.84 4.06 5.11
C ALA A 58 27.34 3.23 6.31
N THR A 59 26.34 3.72 7.03
CA THR A 59 25.69 2.97 8.12
C THR A 59 24.95 1.73 7.60
N HIS A 60 24.39 1.81 6.39
CA HIS A 60 23.59 0.73 5.81
C HIS A 60 24.40 -0.20 4.91
N LEU A 61 25.38 0.36 4.20
CA LEU A 61 26.24 -0.30 3.22
C LEU A 61 27.70 0.08 3.49
N PRO A 62 28.36 -0.55 4.45
CA PRO A 62 29.71 -0.15 4.87
C PRO A 62 30.81 -0.49 3.85
N ASP A 63 30.54 -1.41 2.93
CA ASP A 63 31.48 -1.82 1.90
C ASP A 63 31.21 -1.09 0.58
N LEU A 64 32.16 -0.22 0.17
CA LEU A 64 32.08 0.54 -1.09
C LEU A 64 32.27 -0.33 -2.36
N ASP A 65 32.84 -1.49 -2.22
CA ASP A 65 33.08 -2.45 -3.30
C ASP A 65 32.04 -3.58 -3.32
N GLY A 66 31.21 -3.68 -2.27
CA GLY A 66 30.13 -4.66 -2.15
C GLY A 66 29.13 -4.55 -3.29
N GLU A 67 28.64 -5.69 -3.76
CA GLU A 67 27.62 -5.71 -4.81
C GLU A 67 26.23 -5.37 -4.25
N VAL A 68 25.65 -4.25 -4.71
CA VAL A 68 24.36 -3.73 -4.26
C VAL A 68 23.36 -3.67 -5.43
N LEU A 69 22.25 -4.35 -5.26
CA LEU A 69 21.12 -4.38 -6.18
C LEU A 69 20.03 -3.50 -5.59
N LEU A 70 19.64 -2.44 -6.28
CA LEU A 70 18.62 -1.50 -5.82
C LEU A 70 17.30 -1.78 -6.52
N ILE A 71 16.23 -1.93 -5.76
CA ILE A 71 14.89 -2.17 -6.28
C ILE A 71 13.91 -1.14 -5.72
N CYS A 72 12.99 -0.67 -6.56
CA CYS A 72 11.84 0.14 -6.16
C CYS A 72 10.60 -0.38 -6.86
N GLN A 73 9.49 0.36 -6.91
CA GLN A 73 8.26 -0.12 -7.56
C GLN A 73 8.44 -0.44 -9.06
N ARG A 74 9.08 0.48 -9.84
CA ARG A 74 9.18 0.40 -11.31
C ARG A 74 10.58 0.68 -11.87
N GLY A 75 11.60 0.78 -11.05
CA GLY A 75 12.99 0.99 -11.49
C GLY A 75 13.48 2.45 -11.48
N ALA A 76 12.62 3.46 -11.56
CA ALA A 76 13.06 4.86 -11.66
C ALA A 76 13.73 5.39 -10.38
N ARG A 77 13.13 5.13 -9.20
CA ARG A 77 13.70 5.58 -7.91
C ARG A 77 15.01 4.87 -7.58
N SER A 78 15.09 3.57 -7.87
CA SER A 78 16.31 2.78 -7.64
C SER A 78 17.47 3.25 -8.52
N LEU A 79 17.21 3.67 -9.76
CA LEU A 79 18.22 4.25 -10.63
C LEU A 79 18.77 5.57 -10.06
N GLN A 80 17.89 6.48 -9.62
CA GLN A 80 18.29 7.74 -8.97
C GLN A 80 19.12 7.51 -7.70
N VAL A 81 18.75 6.53 -6.88
CA VAL A 81 19.52 6.17 -5.68
C VAL A 81 20.90 5.64 -6.07
N ALA A 82 20.99 4.79 -7.10
CA ALA A 82 22.26 4.26 -7.59
C ALA A 82 23.21 5.39 -8.05
N GLU A 83 22.69 6.40 -8.76
CA GLU A 83 23.47 7.58 -9.16
C GLU A 83 24.05 8.34 -7.96
N VAL A 84 23.24 8.56 -6.93
CA VAL A 84 23.69 9.24 -5.70
C VAL A 84 24.74 8.41 -4.96
N LEU A 85 24.57 7.10 -4.86
CA LEU A 85 25.56 6.22 -4.22
C LEU A 85 26.87 6.15 -5.03
N ALA A 86 26.79 6.10 -6.36
CA ALA A 86 27.97 6.14 -7.22
C ALA A 86 28.79 7.43 -7.01
N ALA A 87 28.12 8.58 -6.91
CA ALA A 87 28.77 9.86 -6.60
C ALA A 87 29.44 9.88 -5.21
N ARG A 88 29.05 8.95 -4.30
CA ARG A 88 29.66 8.75 -2.97
C ARG A 88 30.72 7.66 -2.92
N GLY A 89 31.09 7.11 -4.07
CA GLY A 89 32.22 6.16 -4.20
C GLY A 89 31.84 4.69 -4.20
N TYR A 90 30.55 4.33 -4.18
CA TYR A 90 30.11 2.95 -4.37
C TYR A 90 30.34 2.51 -5.81
N ARG A 91 30.96 1.34 -6.02
CA ARG A 91 31.49 0.95 -7.34
C ARG A 91 30.70 -0.14 -8.04
N ASN A 92 29.95 -0.92 -7.28
CA ASN A 92 29.26 -2.12 -7.80
C ASN A 92 27.75 -2.04 -7.58
N LEU A 93 27.13 -1.10 -8.31
CA LEU A 93 25.71 -0.77 -8.17
C LEU A 93 24.90 -1.23 -9.38
N TRP A 94 23.71 -1.75 -9.11
CA TRP A 94 22.77 -2.20 -10.12
C TRP A 94 21.36 -1.73 -9.78
N SER A 95 20.58 -1.36 -10.79
CA SER A 95 19.15 -1.11 -10.63
C SER A 95 18.35 -2.26 -11.25
N VAL A 96 17.32 -2.74 -10.55
CA VAL A 96 16.42 -3.79 -11.05
C VAL A 96 15.39 -3.18 -12.00
N GLU A 97 15.41 -3.59 -13.25
CA GLU A 97 14.49 -3.14 -14.29
C GLU A 97 13.04 -3.49 -13.95
N GLY A 98 12.14 -2.52 -14.09
CA GLY A 98 10.74 -2.70 -13.77
C GLY A 98 10.44 -2.91 -12.29
N GLY A 99 11.46 -2.94 -11.44
CA GLY A 99 11.34 -2.98 -9.97
C GLY A 99 10.54 -4.17 -9.44
N THR A 100 9.86 -3.97 -8.32
CA THR A 100 9.04 -5.02 -7.67
C THR A 100 7.84 -5.44 -8.50
N ASP A 101 7.31 -4.58 -9.38
CA ASP A 101 6.23 -4.95 -10.30
C ASP A 101 6.73 -6.03 -11.28
N ALA A 102 7.91 -5.85 -11.87
CA ALA A 102 8.50 -6.84 -12.78
C ALA A 102 9.03 -8.08 -12.05
N TRP A 103 9.52 -7.92 -10.82
CA TRP A 103 9.95 -9.04 -9.96
C TRP A 103 8.79 -9.99 -9.69
N ASP A 104 7.66 -9.44 -9.29
CA ASP A 104 6.43 -10.18 -9.03
C ASP A 104 5.85 -10.85 -10.30
N ALA A 105 5.81 -10.09 -11.41
CA ALA A 105 5.36 -10.62 -12.71
C ALA A 105 6.24 -11.77 -13.23
N ALA A 106 7.52 -11.79 -12.85
CA ALA A 106 8.45 -12.89 -13.15
C ALA A 106 8.24 -14.13 -12.25
N GLY A 107 7.30 -14.08 -11.28
CA GLY A 107 7.03 -15.17 -10.35
C GLY A 107 8.16 -15.43 -9.35
N LEU A 108 9.02 -14.42 -9.10
CA LEU A 108 10.12 -14.54 -8.16
C LEU A 108 9.63 -14.45 -6.70
N PRO A 109 10.39 -14.98 -5.73
CA PRO A 109 9.98 -15.02 -4.34
C PRO A 109 9.68 -13.64 -3.77
N MET A 110 8.51 -13.51 -3.13
CA MET A 110 8.02 -12.29 -2.50
C MET A 110 7.63 -12.56 -1.05
N GLN A 111 8.10 -11.75 -0.14
CA GLN A 111 7.54 -11.64 1.20
C GLN A 111 6.30 -10.76 1.13
N ARG A 112 5.12 -11.35 1.35
CA ARG A 112 3.84 -10.64 1.28
C ARG A 112 3.20 -10.51 2.66
N ALA A 113 2.38 -9.46 2.82
CA ALA A 113 1.52 -9.36 3.99
C ALA A 113 0.50 -10.51 4.01
N ASP A 114 0.25 -11.04 5.21
CA ASP A 114 -0.82 -12.01 5.43
C ASP A 114 -2.18 -11.29 5.47
N VAL A 115 -2.74 -11.10 4.29
CA VAL A 115 -4.07 -10.54 4.06
C VAL A 115 -4.72 -11.23 2.86
N ASP A 116 -6.03 -11.41 2.92
CA ASP A 116 -6.78 -12.03 1.83
C ASP A 116 -6.86 -11.13 0.57
N ALA A 117 -7.17 -11.73 -0.56
CA ALA A 117 -7.21 -11.05 -1.85
C ALA A 117 -8.29 -9.97 -1.92
N ASP A 118 -9.49 -10.20 -1.34
CA ASP A 118 -10.56 -9.20 -1.30
C ASP A 118 -10.14 -7.97 -0.48
N PHE A 119 -9.48 -8.18 0.67
CA PHE A 119 -8.93 -7.07 1.45
C PHE A 119 -7.93 -6.25 0.63
N SER A 120 -6.99 -6.91 0.00
CA SER A 120 -5.94 -6.25 -0.79
C SER A 120 -6.50 -5.47 -1.98
N GLU A 121 -7.47 -6.02 -2.69
CA GLU A 121 -8.12 -5.38 -3.83
C GLU A 121 -8.99 -4.20 -3.38
N ARG A 122 -9.90 -4.43 -2.43
CA ARG A 122 -10.87 -3.46 -1.91
C ARG A 122 -10.21 -2.22 -1.36
N TYR A 123 -9.18 -2.39 -0.56
CA TYR A 123 -8.48 -1.29 0.11
C TYR A 123 -7.18 -0.87 -0.57
N SER A 124 -6.92 -1.31 -1.80
CA SER A 124 -5.67 -1.07 -2.54
C SER A 124 -5.24 0.40 -2.59
N ARG A 125 -6.18 1.35 -2.55
CA ARG A 125 -5.90 2.79 -2.53
C ARG A 125 -5.50 3.26 -1.13
N HIS A 126 -6.19 2.82 -0.09
CA HIS A 126 -5.86 3.12 1.31
C HIS A 126 -4.49 2.58 1.69
N LEU A 127 -4.16 1.37 1.24
CA LEU A 127 -2.90 0.71 1.54
C LEU A 127 -1.67 1.48 0.99
N ARG A 128 -1.89 2.36 0.00
CA ARG A 128 -0.85 3.22 -0.59
C ARG A 128 -0.74 4.60 0.06
N LEU A 129 -1.64 4.95 0.95
CA LEU A 129 -1.59 6.23 1.67
C LEU A 129 -0.61 6.12 2.84
N PRO A 130 0.39 7.02 2.97
CA PRO A 130 1.36 6.96 4.07
C PRO A 130 0.72 6.96 5.46
N ASP A 131 -0.36 7.72 5.64
CA ASP A 131 -1.05 7.89 6.93
C ASP A 131 -2.02 6.75 7.26
N VAL A 132 -2.35 5.89 6.31
CA VAL A 132 -3.23 4.72 6.49
C VAL A 132 -2.40 3.43 6.42
N GLY A 133 -1.93 3.07 5.24
CA GLY A 133 -1.16 1.86 5.02
C GLY A 133 -1.91 0.60 5.45
N LEU A 134 -1.16 -0.48 5.59
CA LEU A 134 -1.71 -1.78 6.05
C LEU A 134 -2.17 -1.71 7.50
N ASP A 135 -1.38 -1.11 8.38
CA ASP A 135 -1.70 -1.05 9.81
C ASP A 135 -2.91 -0.15 10.10
N GLY A 136 -3.04 0.97 9.39
CA GLY A 136 -4.21 1.83 9.49
C GLY A 136 -5.47 1.13 9.02
N GLN A 137 -5.41 0.40 7.90
CA GLN A 137 -6.55 -0.35 7.38
C GLN A 137 -6.95 -1.50 8.31
N LYS A 138 -6.01 -2.22 8.90
CA LYS A 138 -6.29 -3.24 9.94
C LYS A 138 -6.93 -2.63 11.19
N ARG A 139 -6.52 -1.42 11.59
CA ARG A 139 -7.17 -0.68 12.69
C ARG A 139 -8.60 -0.27 12.35
N LEU A 140 -8.88 0.17 11.11
CA LEU A 140 -10.24 0.43 10.65
C LEU A 140 -11.10 -0.84 10.71
N GLU A 141 -10.59 -1.97 10.20
CA GLU A 141 -11.29 -3.25 10.24
C GLU A 141 -11.56 -3.76 11.68
N ALA A 142 -10.66 -3.48 12.61
CA ALA A 142 -10.86 -3.82 14.03
C ALA A 142 -11.78 -2.85 14.78
N SER A 143 -12.10 -1.68 14.20
CA SER A 143 -12.86 -0.64 14.88
C SER A 143 -14.36 -0.96 14.95
N ARG A 144 -15.03 -0.35 15.96
CA ARG A 144 -16.47 -0.46 16.19
C ARG A 144 -17.05 0.94 16.36
N VAL A 145 -18.06 1.29 15.56
CA VAL A 145 -18.68 2.60 15.57
C VAL A 145 -20.18 2.45 15.83
N LEU A 146 -20.73 3.25 16.70
CA LEU A 146 -22.16 3.44 16.89
C LEU A 146 -22.59 4.73 16.21
N LEU A 147 -23.55 4.63 15.29
CA LEU A 147 -24.25 5.77 14.70
C LEU A 147 -25.64 5.87 15.28
N VAL A 148 -25.95 7.00 15.87
CA VAL A 148 -27.31 7.32 16.35
C VAL A 148 -27.97 8.19 15.28
N GLY A 149 -29.00 7.65 14.65
CA GLY A 149 -29.70 8.23 13.52
C GLY A 149 -29.19 7.75 12.16
N ALA A 150 -30.09 7.22 11.33
CA ALA A 150 -29.87 6.81 9.94
C ALA A 150 -30.51 7.81 8.95
N GLY A 151 -30.68 9.05 9.37
CA GLY A 151 -31.26 10.15 8.60
C GLY A 151 -30.27 10.84 7.65
N GLY A 152 -30.48 12.13 7.39
CA GLY A 152 -29.73 12.90 6.41
C GLY A 152 -28.22 13.03 6.68
N LEU A 153 -27.78 13.03 7.94
CA LEU A 153 -26.36 13.02 8.32
C LEU A 153 -25.82 11.61 8.54
N GLY A 154 -26.62 10.73 9.18
CA GLY A 154 -26.22 9.34 9.42
C GLY A 154 -26.05 8.53 8.13
N SER A 155 -26.88 8.77 7.12
CA SER A 155 -26.83 8.06 5.85
C SER A 155 -25.46 8.17 5.14
N PRO A 156 -24.94 9.36 4.81
CA PRO A 156 -23.62 9.48 4.20
C PRO A 156 -22.51 9.02 5.14
N ALA A 157 -22.59 9.30 6.44
CA ALA A 157 -21.60 8.83 7.41
C ALA A 157 -21.49 7.31 7.43
N ALA A 158 -22.64 6.59 7.47
CA ALA A 158 -22.66 5.13 7.43
C ALA A 158 -22.02 4.58 6.14
N TYR A 159 -22.34 5.17 4.98
CA TYR A 159 -21.76 4.75 3.72
C TYR A 159 -20.25 4.92 3.69
N TYR A 160 -19.73 6.07 4.10
CA TYR A 160 -18.27 6.31 4.07
C TYR A 160 -17.52 5.45 5.10
N LEU A 161 -18.08 5.22 6.27
CA LEU A 161 -17.48 4.35 7.29
C LEU A 161 -17.43 2.89 6.81
N ALA A 162 -18.53 2.40 6.21
CA ALA A 162 -18.55 1.06 5.63
C ALA A 162 -17.58 0.93 4.44
N ALA A 163 -17.58 1.90 3.53
CA ALA A 163 -16.66 1.92 2.40
C ALA A 163 -15.19 1.97 2.84
N ALA A 164 -14.88 2.74 3.89
CA ALA A 164 -13.54 2.82 4.47
C ALA A 164 -13.11 1.53 5.18
N GLY A 165 -14.03 0.62 5.47
CA GLY A 165 -13.72 -0.68 6.07
C GLY A 165 -13.75 -0.68 7.60
N VAL A 166 -14.57 0.16 8.23
CA VAL A 166 -14.90 0.01 9.65
C VAL A 166 -15.53 -1.36 9.86
N GLY A 167 -14.94 -2.19 10.73
CA GLY A 167 -15.33 -3.60 10.84
C GLY A 167 -16.69 -3.83 11.48
N THR A 168 -17.15 -2.95 12.37
CA THR A 168 -18.49 -3.04 12.97
C THR A 168 -19.17 -1.69 12.99
N LEU A 169 -20.34 -1.59 12.34
CA LEU A 169 -21.21 -0.43 12.42
C LEU A 169 -22.52 -0.82 13.12
N ARG A 170 -22.79 -0.20 14.27
CA ARG A 170 -24.09 -0.29 14.94
C ARG A 170 -24.89 0.95 14.62
N LEU A 171 -26.13 0.77 14.18
CA LEU A 171 -27.07 1.85 13.91
C LEU A 171 -28.22 1.79 14.91
N ALA A 172 -28.59 2.95 15.41
CA ALA A 172 -29.76 3.13 16.25
C ALA A 172 -30.65 4.21 15.62
N ASP A 173 -31.85 3.85 15.22
CA ASP A 173 -32.87 4.74 14.64
C ASP A 173 -34.22 4.05 14.84
N ASP A 174 -35.24 4.75 15.28
CA ASP A 174 -36.57 4.23 15.56
C ASP A 174 -37.62 4.53 14.47
N ASP A 175 -37.21 5.26 13.43
CA ASP A 175 -38.06 5.62 12.31
C ASP A 175 -38.17 4.50 11.25
N ILE A 176 -39.16 4.66 10.40
CA ILE A 176 -39.35 3.92 9.15
C ILE A 176 -38.90 4.77 7.95
N VAL A 177 -38.59 4.12 6.85
CA VAL A 177 -38.28 4.80 5.58
C VAL A 177 -39.56 5.41 5.00
N ASP A 178 -39.53 6.72 4.77
CA ASP A 178 -40.58 7.48 4.11
C ASP A 178 -40.10 8.09 2.81
N ARG A 179 -41.00 8.21 1.81
CA ARG A 179 -40.68 8.78 0.49
C ARG A 179 -40.09 10.18 0.60
N SER A 180 -40.58 11.00 1.51
CA SER A 180 -40.12 12.38 1.75
C SER A 180 -38.69 12.43 2.29
N ASN A 181 -38.14 11.31 2.75
CA ASN A 181 -36.77 11.21 3.26
C ASN A 181 -35.75 11.02 2.13
N LEU A 182 -36.11 10.40 1.01
CA LEU A 182 -35.20 9.88 0.00
C LEU A 182 -34.35 10.96 -0.68
N GLN A 183 -34.82 12.19 -0.74
CA GLN A 183 -34.08 13.31 -1.33
C GLN A 183 -32.78 13.68 -0.58
N ARG A 184 -32.58 13.20 0.66
CA ARG A 184 -31.38 13.46 1.47
C ARG A 184 -30.85 12.24 2.26
N GLN A 185 -31.66 11.21 2.44
CA GLN A 185 -31.28 10.01 3.19
C GLN A 185 -30.87 8.90 2.18
N ILE A 186 -29.71 9.08 1.57
CA ILE A 186 -29.22 8.28 0.44
C ILE A 186 -28.99 6.79 0.75
N LEU A 187 -29.02 6.42 2.03
CA LEU A 187 -28.90 5.04 2.48
C LEU A 187 -30.16 4.21 2.15
N HIS A 188 -31.29 4.89 1.98
CA HIS A 188 -32.61 4.28 1.74
C HIS A 188 -33.00 4.41 0.27
N THR A 189 -33.93 3.55 -0.18
CA THR A 189 -34.40 3.52 -1.56
C THR A 189 -35.93 3.40 -1.61
N GLU A 190 -36.51 3.73 -2.76
CA GLU A 190 -37.96 3.61 -3.04
C GLU A 190 -38.49 2.19 -2.69
N ALA A 191 -37.72 1.15 -3.02
CA ALA A 191 -38.09 -0.24 -2.78
C ALA A 191 -38.18 -0.62 -1.27
N ARG A 192 -37.69 0.24 -0.38
CA ARG A 192 -37.66 0.01 1.07
C ARG A 192 -38.54 0.95 1.87
N ILE A 193 -39.42 1.71 1.22
CA ILE A 193 -40.42 2.53 1.91
C ILE A 193 -41.25 1.65 2.84
N GLY A 194 -41.48 2.11 4.07
CA GLY A 194 -42.23 1.41 5.12
C GLY A 194 -41.42 0.41 5.95
N THR A 195 -40.14 0.14 5.59
CA THR A 195 -39.28 -0.71 6.41
C THR A 195 -38.55 0.12 7.49
N PRO A 196 -38.19 -0.47 8.66
CA PRO A 196 -37.35 0.20 9.63
C PRO A 196 -36.04 0.73 8.99
N LYS A 197 -35.62 1.96 9.32
CA LYS A 197 -34.40 2.57 8.75
C LYS A 197 -33.19 1.73 9.04
N VAL A 198 -33.06 1.13 10.19
CA VAL A 198 -31.92 0.27 10.56
C VAL A 198 -31.80 -0.96 9.66
N GLU A 199 -32.93 -1.59 9.32
CA GLU A 199 -32.96 -2.74 8.40
C GLU A 199 -32.58 -2.33 6.97
N SER A 200 -33.20 -1.23 6.50
CA SER A 200 -32.90 -0.65 5.20
C SER A 200 -31.39 -0.29 5.09
N ALA A 201 -30.82 0.26 6.15
CA ALA A 201 -29.39 0.60 6.23
C ALA A 201 -28.53 -0.67 6.18
N ALA A 202 -28.84 -1.70 6.95
CA ALA A 202 -28.10 -2.94 6.97
C ALA A 202 -27.98 -3.58 5.57
N VAL A 203 -29.09 -3.61 4.82
CA VAL A 203 -29.09 -4.11 3.44
C VAL A 203 -28.17 -3.29 2.54
N ALA A 204 -28.20 -1.97 2.61
CA ALA A 204 -27.40 -1.10 1.76
C ALA A 204 -25.90 -1.21 2.08
N LEU A 205 -25.56 -1.23 3.37
CA LEU A 205 -24.17 -1.28 3.83
C LEU A 205 -23.52 -2.64 3.54
N SER A 206 -24.24 -3.75 3.73
CA SER A 206 -23.77 -5.09 3.40
C SER A 206 -23.54 -5.26 1.88
N ALA A 207 -24.38 -4.63 1.05
CA ALA A 207 -24.20 -4.64 -0.40
C ALA A 207 -22.97 -3.81 -0.84
N LEU A 208 -22.63 -2.75 -0.11
CA LEU A 208 -21.45 -1.93 -0.38
C LEU A 208 -20.16 -2.63 0.09
N ASN A 209 -20.14 -3.09 1.33
CA ASN A 209 -18.98 -3.74 1.92
C ASN A 209 -19.39 -4.92 2.82
N PRO A 210 -19.33 -6.16 2.32
CA PRO A 210 -19.72 -7.35 3.08
C PRO A 210 -18.77 -7.66 4.25
N ARG A 211 -17.61 -7.01 4.34
CA ARG A 211 -16.68 -7.15 5.46
C ARG A 211 -17.11 -6.35 6.70
N THR A 212 -17.94 -5.32 6.53
CA THR A 212 -18.53 -4.54 7.64
C THR A 212 -19.75 -5.30 8.23
N ARG A 213 -19.79 -5.42 9.54
CA ARG A 213 -20.86 -6.09 10.30
C ARG A 213 -21.73 -5.08 11.02
#